data_6bd00943be3fae5d4ca058b89df8c95c
#
_entry.id   6bd00943be3fae5d4ca058b89df8c95c
#
_cell.length_a   1.000
_cell.length_b   1.000
_cell.length_c   1.000
_cell.angle_alpha   90.00
_cell.angle_beta   90.00
_cell.angle_gamma   90.00
#
_symmetry.space_group_name_H-M   'P 1'
#
loop_
_entity.id
_entity.type
_entity.pdbx_description
1 polymer ?
#
loop_
_entity_poly.entity_id
_entity_poly.type
_entity_poly.pdbx_seq_one_letter_code
_entity_poly.pdbx_strand_id
1 'polypeptide(L)'
;MTILFLVVLVDMLGLTLVIPFLTYFVQDLASAEGIVDTGSRDFWVGIVIATYSLAQFISTPILGSISDRIGRRPVLMFGLAANSLFFIVFGLSGSLTMAIIARFLAGAGNGNIAVAKAYIGDISEDHQVAGRMGMLGAAFGLGFMIGPFLGGVLSDPATG
;
A
#
# COMPACT_ATOMS: atom_id res chain seq x y z
N MET A 1 -20.27 -5.72 5.04
CA MET A 1 -19.72 -4.36 4.78
C MET A 1 -18.62 -3.97 5.74
N THR A 2 -18.78 -4.14 7.05
CA THR A 2 -17.76 -3.77 8.07
C THR A 2 -16.37 -4.37 7.78
N ILE A 3 -16.31 -5.65 7.38
CA ILE A 3 -15.04 -6.31 7.05
C ILE A 3 -14.35 -5.64 5.86
N LEU A 4 -15.09 -5.31 4.79
CA LEU A 4 -14.53 -4.62 3.62
C LEU A 4 -14.01 -3.22 3.98
N PHE A 5 -14.77 -2.49 4.79
CA PHE A 5 -14.35 -1.20 5.32
C PHE A 5 -13.03 -1.31 6.08
N LEU A 6 -12.93 -2.27 6.99
CA LEU A 6 -11.72 -2.49 7.79
C LEU A 6 -10.53 -2.93 6.93
N VAL A 7 -10.73 -3.82 5.95
CA VAL A 7 -9.66 -4.25 5.02
C VAL A 7 -9.11 -3.05 4.27
N VAL A 8 -9.97 -2.22 3.68
CA VAL A 8 -9.53 -1.03 2.92
C VAL A 8 -8.92 0.02 3.84
N LEU A 9 -9.48 0.22 5.04
CA LEU A 9 -8.92 1.15 6.02
C LEU A 9 -7.51 0.73 6.44
N VAL A 10 -7.30 -0.53 6.79
CA VAL A 10 -5.97 -1.06 7.19
C VAL A 10 -4.98 -0.99 6.03
N ASP A 11 -5.42 -1.31 4.81
CA ASP A 11 -4.59 -1.22 3.61
C ASP A 11 -4.13 0.22 3.36
N MET A 12 -5.05 1.19 3.47
CA MET A 12 -4.76 2.60 3.33
C MET A 12 -3.90 3.17 4.46
N LEU A 13 -4.15 2.76 5.70
CA LEU A 13 -3.30 3.12 6.83
C LEU A 13 -1.87 2.64 6.61
N GLY A 14 -1.68 1.38 6.19
CA GLY A 14 -0.36 0.82 5.90
C GLY A 14 0.38 1.59 4.80
N LEU A 15 -0.32 1.90 3.70
CA LEU A 15 0.26 2.67 2.60
C LEU A 15 0.67 4.08 3.04
N THR A 16 -0.23 4.81 3.71
CA THR A 16 -0.04 6.23 4.01
C THR A 16 0.87 6.49 5.20
N LEU A 17 0.91 5.56 6.16
CA LEU A 17 1.84 5.58 7.28
C LEU A 17 3.30 5.51 6.81
N VAL A 18 3.55 4.72 5.77
CA VAL A 18 4.91 4.52 5.23
C VAL A 18 5.41 5.73 4.44
N ILE A 19 4.53 6.56 3.85
CA ILE A 19 4.94 7.67 2.98
C ILE A 19 5.93 8.64 3.65
N PRO A 20 5.68 9.19 4.86
CA PRO A 20 6.64 10.09 5.52
C PRO A 20 7.98 9.39 5.81
N PHE A 21 7.93 8.18 6.33
CA PHE A 21 9.09 7.38 6.67
C PHE A 21 9.91 6.98 5.44
N LEU A 22 9.24 6.62 4.33
CA LEU A 22 9.86 6.11 3.11
C LEU A 22 10.93 7.06 2.56
N THR A 23 10.62 8.35 2.50
CA THR A 23 11.54 9.35 1.94
C THR A 23 12.86 9.36 2.69
N TYR A 24 12.81 9.49 4.02
CA TYR A 24 14.01 9.51 4.85
C TYR A 24 14.75 8.18 4.81
N PHE A 25 14.03 7.07 4.94
CA PHE A 25 14.60 5.74 4.94
C PHE A 25 15.36 5.41 3.63
N VAL A 26 14.79 5.75 2.48
CA VAL A 26 15.44 5.53 1.18
C VAL A 26 16.63 6.46 0.98
N GLN A 27 16.54 7.70 1.45
CA GLN A 27 17.69 8.63 1.42
C GLN A 27 18.85 8.15 2.30
N ASP A 28 18.55 7.57 3.47
CA ASP A 28 19.55 6.97 4.37
C ASP A 28 20.21 5.75 3.72
N LEU A 29 19.42 4.84 3.12
CA LEU A 29 19.98 3.71 2.37
C LEU A 29 20.86 4.16 1.21
N ALA A 30 20.42 5.16 0.44
CA ALA A 30 21.21 5.73 -0.65
C ALA A 30 22.52 6.33 -0.15
N SER A 31 22.48 7.02 0.99
CA SER A 31 23.69 7.59 1.62
C SER A 31 24.65 6.50 2.10
N ALA A 32 24.13 5.41 2.66
CA ALA A 32 24.93 4.26 3.11
C ALA A 32 25.62 3.55 1.92
N GLU A 33 25.00 3.57 0.73
CA GLU A 33 25.62 3.06 -0.52
C GLU A 33 26.54 4.07 -1.21
N GLY A 34 26.86 5.22 -0.58
CA GLY A 34 27.81 6.21 -1.08
C GLY A 34 27.21 7.24 -2.04
N ILE A 35 25.90 7.31 -2.17
CA ILE A 35 25.23 8.32 -2.99
C ILE A 35 25.09 9.61 -2.18
N VAL A 36 26.00 10.57 -2.40
CA VAL A 36 26.10 11.81 -1.61
C VAL A 36 25.21 12.92 -2.17
N ASP A 37 25.02 12.95 -3.48
CA ASP A 37 24.25 13.98 -4.16
C ASP A 37 22.74 13.90 -3.82
N THR A 38 22.17 15.02 -3.36
CA THR A 38 20.76 15.10 -2.94
C THR A 38 19.80 14.77 -4.09
N GLY A 39 20.06 15.27 -5.30
CA GLY A 39 19.25 14.99 -6.47
C GLY A 39 19.21 13.50 -6.82
N SER A 40 20.34 12.81 -6.70
CA SER A 40 20.44 11.36 -6.91
C SER A 40 19.67 10.58 -5.83
N ARG A 41 19.71 11.02 -4.57
CA ARG A 41 18.94 10.39 -3.50
C ARG A 41 17.42 10.54 -3.72
N ASP A 42 16.96 11.73 -4.09
CA ASP A 42 15.56 12.00 -4.40
C ASP A 42 15.09 11.19 -5.63
N PHE A 43 15.96 10.98 -6.61
CA PHE A 43 15.69 10.10 -7.74
C PHE A 43 15.41 8.66 -7.29
N TRP A 44 16.20 8.11 -6.36
CA TRP A 44 15.96 6.78 -5.81
C TRP A 44 14.66 6.68 -5.01
N VAL A 45 14.31 7.71 -4.26
CA VAL A 45 12.97 7.80 -3.61
C VAL A 45 11.87 7.70 -4.67
N GLY A 46 12.00 8.45 -5.77
CA GLY A 46 11.06 8.37 -6.90
C GLY A 46 10.97 6.97 -7.50
N ILE A 47 12.09 6.29 -7.71
CA ILE A 47 12.15 4.91 -8.23
C ILE A 47 11.42 3.93 -7.30
N VAL A 48 11.65 4.01 -6.00
CA VAL A 48 11.02 3.12 -5.00
C VAL A 48 9.51 3.30 -4.98
N ILE A 49 9.02 4.55 -5.06
CA ILE A 49 7.57 4.85 -5.15
C ILE A 49 6.99 4.38 -6.49
N ALA A 50 7.67 4.68 -7.60
CA ALA A 50 7.21 4.31 -8.94
C ALA A 50 7.15 2.79 -9.12
N THR A 51 8.10 2.05 -8.57
CA THR A 51 8.15 0.59 -8.63
C THR A 51 6.93 -0.06 -8.00
N TYR A 52 6.51 0.43 -6.82
CA TYR A 52 5.28 -0.04 -6.18
C TYR A 52 4.05 0.24 -7.05
N SER A 53 3.91 1.46 -7.52
CA SER A 53 2.75 1.90 -8.32
C SER A 53 2.67 1.16 -9.66
N LEU A 54 3.80 0.93 -10.31
CA LEU A 54 3.88 0.18 -11.56
C LEU A 54 3.49 -1.28 -11.36
N ALA A 55 4.04 -1.93 -10.34
CA ALA A 55 3.69 -3.31 -10.00
C ALA A 55 2.19 -3.45 -9.69
N GLN A 56 1.63 -2.54 -8.89
CA GLN A 56 0.20 -2.49 -8.58
C GLN A 56 -0.65 -2.29 -9.83
N PHE A 57 -0.26 -1.37 -10.71
CA PHE A 57 -0.98 -1.12 -11.96
C PHE A 57 -1.08 -2.37 -12.84
N ILE A 58 0.03 -3.11 -12.98
CA ILE A 58 0.08 -4.35 -13.77
C ILE A 58 -0.71 -5.47 -13.07
N SER A 59 -0.59 -5.59 -11.77
CA SER A 59 -1.19 -6.71 -11.00
C SER A 59 -2.67 -6.54 -10.74
N THR A 60 -3.19 -5.31 -10.67
CA THR A 60 -4.60 -5.04 -10.35
C THR A 60 -5.58 -5.77 -11.30
N PRO A 61 -5.46 -5.72 -12.64
CA PRO A 61 -6.37 -6.46 -13.52
C PRO A 61 -6.21 -7.97 -13.38
N ILE A 62 -5.00 -8.45 -13.12
CA ILE A 62 -4.71 -9.88 -12.92
C ILE A 62 -5.39 -10.37 -11.64
N LEU A 63 -5.20 -9.67 -10.54
CA LEU A 63 -5.83 -10.00 -9.25
C LEU A 63 -7.35 -9.86 -9.33
N GLY A 64 -7.86 -8.89 -10.07
CA GLY A 64 -9.28 -8.77 -10.40
C GLY A 64 -9.81 -10.04 -11.07
N SER A 65 -9.18 -10.46 -12.17
CA SER A 65 -9.57 -11.68 -12.90
C SER A 65 -9.44 -12.96 -12.06
N ILE A 66 -8.39 -13.07 -11.26
CA ILE A 66 -8.22 -14.20 -10.33
C ILE A 66 -9.36 -14.19 -9.30
N SER A 67 -9.72 -13.02 -8.77
CA SER A 67 -10.79 -12.89 -7.78
C SER A 67 -12.18 -13.26 -8.33
N ASP A 68 -12.39 -13.11 -9.65
CA ASP A 68 -13.62 -13.56 -10.32
C ASP A 68 -13.73 -15.10 -10.32
N ARG A 69 -12.60 -15.80 -10.37
CA ARG A 69 -12.55 -17.27 -10.48
C ARG A 69 -12.53 -17.97 -9.13
N ILE A 70 -11.70 -17.52 -8.20
CA ILE A 70 -11.52 -18.18 -6.89
C ILE A 70 -12.28 -17.51 -5.76
N GLY A 71 -12.96 -16.39 -6.06
CA GLY A 71 -13.72 -15.59 -5.10
C GLY A 71 -12.97 -14.38 -4.59
N ARG A 72 -13.72 -13.35 -4.18
CA ARG A 72 -13.18 -12.05 -3.73
C ARG A 72 -12.43 -12.15 -2.41
N ARG A 73 -12.96 -12.91 -1.43
CA ARG A 73 -12.40 -12.99 -0.07
C ARG A 73 -10.98 -13.54 -0.02
N PRO A 74 -10.66 -14.69 -0.65
CA PRO A 74 -9.30 -15.22 -0.65
C PRO A 74 -8.27 -14.24 -1.22
N VAL A 75 -8.63 -13.53 -2.30
CA VAL A 75 -7.72 -12.57 -2.95
C VAL A 75 -7.50 -11.34 -2.08
N LEU A 76 -8.54 -10.81 -1.42
CA LEU A 76 -8.41 -9.72 -0.45
C LEU A 76 -7.50 -10.09 0.72
N MET A 77 -7.68 -11.29 1.28
CA MET A 77 -6.84 -11.77 2.40
C MET A 77 -5.39 -11.98 1.97
N PHE A 78 -5.18 -12.56 0.80
CA PHE A 78 -3.85 -12.73 0.23
C PHE A 78 -3.17 -11.37 -0.01
N GLY A 79 -3.87 -10.42 -0.63
CA GLY A 79 -3.36 -9.08 -0.88
C GLY A 79 -2.96 -8.35 0.40
N LEU A 80 -3.81 -8.40 1.43
CA LEU A 80 -3.52 -7.78 2.72
C LEU A 80 -2.32 -8.44 3.41
N ALA A 81 -2.24 -9.78 3.41
CA ALA A 81 -1.13 -10.52 4.01
C ALA A 81 0.19 -10.26 3.26
N ALA A 82 0.16 -10.30 1.92
CA ALA A 82 1.33 -10.01 1.09
C ALA A 82 1.82 -8.58 1.29
N ASN A 83 0.91 -7.60 1.29
CA ASN A 83 1.24 -6.19 1.51
C ASN A 83 1.89 -5.99 2.90
N SER A 84 1.29 -6.57 3.95
CA SER A 84 1.84 -6.49 5.31
C SER A 84 3.22 -7.13 5.42
N LEU A 85 3.41 -8.32 4.83
CA LEU A 85 4.70 -9.01 4.83
C LEU A 85 5.78 -8.18 4.13
N PHE A 86 5.48 -7.67 2.94
CA PHE A 86 6.46 -6.90 2.18
C PHE A 86 6.72 -5.50 2.73
N PHE A 87 5.79 -4.92 3.50
CA PHE A 87 6.09 -3.72 4.29
C PHE A 87 7.09 -3.99 5.40
N ILE A 88 6.99 -5.14 6.08
CA ILE A 88 7.99 -5.56 7.07
C ILE A 88 9.35 -5.77 6.39
N VAL A 89 9.39 -6.49 5.26
CA VAL A 89 10.63 -6.70 4.48
C VAL A 89 11.23 -5.38 4.03
N PHE A 90 10.40 -4.42 3.61
CA PHE A 90 10.85 -3.08 3.25
C PHE A 90 11.47 -2.35 4.44
N GLY A 91 10.84 -2.37 5.60
CA GLY A 91 11.36 -1.73 6.81
C GLY A 91 12.67 -2.35 7.34
N LEU A 92 12.90 -3.63 7.03
CA LEU A 92 14.14 -4.36 7.37
C LEU A 92 15.19 -4.31 6.25
N SER A 93 14.95 -3.55 5.18
CA SER A 93 15.89 -3.49 4.06
C SER A 93 17.20 -2.82 4.45
N GLY A 94 18.31 -3.49 4.19
CA GLY A 94 19.66 -2.96 4.38
C GLY A 94 20.30 -2.44 3.09
N SER A 95 19.58 -2.40 1.96
CA SER A 95 20.07 -1.91 0.67
C SER A 95 18.93 -1.37 -0.19
N LEU A 96 19.26 -0.46 -1.13
CA LEU A 96 18.30 0.07 -2.11
C LEU A 96 17.68 -1.05 -2.96
N THR A 97 18.50 -2.02 -3.38
CA THR A 97 18.02 -3.16 -4.17
C THR A 97 16.94 -3.96 -3.42
N MET A 98 17.17 -4.25 -2.14
CA MET A 98 16.19 -4.97 -1.31
C MET A 98 14.92 -4.13 -1.11
N ALA A 99 15.05 -2.84 -0.89
CA ALA A 99 13.93 -1.92 -0.77
C ALA A 99 13.06 -1.88 -2.04
N ILE A 100 13.68 -1.82 -3.23
CA ILE A 100 12.99 -1.84 -4.52
C ILE A 100 12.24 -3.17 -4.73
N ILE A 101 12.90 -4.30 -4.47
CA ILE A 101 12.28 -5.63 -4.59
C ILE A 101 11.09 -5.76 -3.64
N ALA A 102 11.24 -5.36 -2.38
CA ALA A 102 10.16 -5.39 -1.41
C ALA A 102 8.97 -4.53 -1.85
N ARG A 103 9.21 -3.34 -2.40
CA ARG A 103 8.19 -2.45 -2.94
C ARG A 103 7.50 -3.01 -4.18
N PHE A 104 8.27 -3.61 -5.08
CA PHE A 104 7.71 -4.29 -6.24
C PHE A 104 6.75 -5.41 -5.82
N LEU A 105 7.17 -6.27 -4.91
CA LEU A 105 6.37 -7.39 -4.44
C LEU A 105 5.14 -6.94 -3.63
N ALA A 106 5.29 -5.89 -2.80
CA ALA A 106 4.15 -5.27 -2.11
C ALA A 106 3.12 -4.73 -3.11
N GLY A 107 3.57 -4.00 -4.13
CA GLY A 107 2.70 -3.49 -5.18
C GLY A 107 2.03 -4.61 -5.98
N ALA A 108 2.79 -5.65 -6.33
CA ALA A 108 2.28 -6.82 -7.06
C ALA A 108 1.20 -7.60 -6.26
N GLY A 109 1.30 -7.63 -4.95
CA GLY A 109 0.28 -8.24 -4.08
C GLY A 109 -0.94 -7.35 -3.83
N ASN A 110 -0.87 -6.05 -4.14
CA ASN A 110 -1.91 -5.08 -3.77
C ASN A 110 -2.88 -4.76 -4.92
N GLY A 111 -4.00 -5.49 -4.95
CA GLY A 111 -5.18 -5.21 -5.78
C GLY A 111 -6.45 -4.98 -4.95
N ASN A 112 -6.31 -4.83 -3.63
CA ASN A 112 -7.41 -4.87 -2.66
C ASN A 112 -8.53 -3.88 -2.97
N ILE A 113 -8.20 -2.65 -3.38
CA ILE A 113 -9.22 -1.61 -3.68
C ILE A 113 -10.09 -2.02 -4.86
N ALA A 114 -9.48 -2.53 -5.95
CA ALA A 114 -10.22 -2.95 -7.13
C ALA A 114 -11.11 -4.16 -6.82
N VAL A 115 -10.57 -5.15 -6.12
CA VAL A 115 -11.31 -6.35 -5.68
C VAL A 115 -12.43 -5.98 -4.70
N ALA A 116 -12.21 -5.03 -3.78
CA ALA A 116 -13.23 -4.55 -2.85
C ALA A 116 -14.38 -3.83 -3.58
N LYS A 117 -14.06 -2.99 -4.58
CA LYS A 117 -15.09 -2.34 -5.42
C LYS A 117 -15.90 -3.36 -6.21
N ALA A 118 -15.24 -4.36 -6.82
CA ALA A 118 -15.91 -5.44 -7.52
C ALA A 118 -16.81 -6.25 -6.56
N TYR A 119 -16.30 -6.55 -5.35
CA TYR A 119 -17.09 -7.27 -4.35
C TYR A 119 -18.34 -6.51 -3.95
N ILE A 120 -18.26 -5.17 -3.81
CA ILE A 120 -19.46 -4.36 -3.54
C ILE A 120 -20.44 -4.45 -4.68
N GLY A 121 -19.99 -4.42 -5.94
CA GLY A 121 -20.85 -4.61 -7.10
C GLY A 121 -21.58 -5.96 -7.05
N ASP A 122 -20.85 -7.03 -6.70
CA ASP A 122 -21.41 -8.39 -6.68
C ASP A 122 -22.47 -8.62 -5.59
N ILE A 123 -22.38 -7.92 -4.43
CA ILE A 123 -23.27 -8.16 -3.27
C ILE A 123 -24.32 -7.06 -3.05
N SER A 124 -24.34 -6.03 -3.89
CA SER A 124 -25.21 -4.86 -3.70
C SER A 124 -26.35 -4.83 -4.72
N GLU A 125 -27.53 -4.48 -4.26
CA GLU A 125 -28.59 -4.03 -5.14
C GLU A 125 -28.28 -2.62 -5.68
N ASP A 126 -28.80 -2.27 -6.86
CA ASP A 126 -28.48 -1.02 -7.55
C ASP A 126 -28.60 0.22 -6.66
N HIS A 127 -29.64 0.27 -5.81
CA HIS A 127 -29.87 1.40 -4.90
C HIS A 127 -28.86 1.46 -3.72
N GLN A 128 -28.14 0.38 -3.42
CA GLN A 128 -27.17 0.29 -2.32
C GLN A 128 -25.74 0.57 -2.76
N VAL A 129 -25.43 0.42 -4.04
CA VAL A 129 -24.06 0.53 -4.59
C VAL A 129 -23.43 1.87 -4.21
N ALA A 130 -24.13 2.98 -4.45
CA ALA A 130 -23.62 4.33 -4.18
C ALA A 130 -23.26 4.52 -2.70
N GLY A 131 -24.12 4.10 -1.77
CA GLY A 131 -23.85 4.21 -0.33
C GLY A 131 -22.67 3.34 0.11
N ARG A 132 -22.56 2.11 -0.42
CA ARG A 132 -21.46 1.20 -0.10
C ARG A 132 -20.13 1.64 -0.68
N MET A 133 -20.11 2.24 -1.88
CA MET A 133 -18.92 2.87 -2.45
C MET A 133 -18.50 4.11 -1.64
N GLY A 134 -19.48 4.88 -1.14
CA GLY A 134 -19.22 5.99 -0.22
C GLY A 134 -18.53 5.53 1.07
N MET A 135 -18.88 4.37 1.62
CA MET A 135 -18.17 3.79 2.77
C MET A 135 -16.72 3.42 2.46
N LEU A 136 -16.43 2.91 1.25
CA LEU A 136 -15.02 2.70 0.83
C LEU A 136 -14.28 4.03 0.72
N GLY A 137 -14.93 5.06 0.16
CA GLY A 137 -14.37 6.42 0.10
C GLY A 137 -14.06 6.97 1.49
N ALA A 138 -14.93 6.74 2.48
CA ALA A 138 -14.70 7.11 3.87
C ALA A 138 -13.51 6.35 4.49
N ALA A 139 -13.39 5.04 4.25
CA ALA A 139 -12.22 4.26 4.70
C ALA A 139 -10.92 4.80 4.10
N PHE A 140 -10.95 5.15 2.81
CA PHE A 140 -9.83 5.76 2.10
C PHE A 140 -9.44 7.10 2.73
N GLY A 141 -10.40 8.01 2.91
CA GLY A 141 -10.18 9.33 3.52
C GLY A 141 -9.65 9.25 4.95
N LEU A 142 -10.20 8.35 5.78
CA LEU A 142 -9.72 8.11 7.13
C LEU A 142 -8.28 7.57 7.15
N GLY A 143 -7.96 6.62 6.26
CA GLY A 143 -6.60 6.09 6.10
C GLY A 143 -5.61 7.18 5.73
N PHE A 144 -5.96 8.05 4.77
CA PHE A 144 -5.13 9.19 4.36
C PHE A 144 -4.97 10.27 5.44
N MET A 145 -5.95 10.45 6.30
CA MET A 145 -5.88 11.40 7.40
C MET A 145 -5.04 10.87 8.57
N ILE A 146 -5.30 9.62 8.96
CA ILE A 146 -4.69 9.02 10.17
C ILE A 146 -3.27 8.51 9.87
N GLY A 147 -3.02 7.95 8.67
CA GLY A 147 -1.76 7.32 8.31
C GLY A 147 -0.55 8.24 8.44
N PRO A 148 -0.52 9.41 7.77
CA PRO A 148 0.60 10.35 7.88
C PRO A 148 0.79 10.90 9.29
N PHE A 149 -0.31 11.10 10.05
CA PHE A 149 -0.25 11.52 11.44
C PHE A 149 0.46 10.46 12.30
N LEU A 150 0.05 9.20 12.20
CA LEU A 150 0.71 8.10 12.92
C LEU A 150 2.15 7.89 12.44
N GLY A 151 2.38 7.96 11.12
CA GLY A 151 3.72 7.85 10.55
C GLY A 151 4.66 8.94 11.06
N GLY A 152 4.18 10.19 11.16
CA GLY A 152 4.94 11.30 11.70
C GLY A 152 5.27 11.13 13.17
N VAL A 153 4.29 10.73 13.99
CA VAL A 153 4.50 10.48 15.43
C VAL A 153 5.49 9.34 15.68
N LEU A 154 5.38 8.24 14.91
CA LEU A 154 6.26 7.08 15.05
C LEU A 154 7.67 7.31 14.49
N SER A 155 7.87 8.28 13.63
CA SER A 155 9.18 8.63 13.08
C SER A 155 9.92 9.71 13.88
N ASP A 156 9.30 10.27 14.92
CA ASP A 156 9.94 11.27 15.77
C ASP A 156 11.00 10.62 16.69
N PRO A 157 12.29 11.02 16.60
CA PRO A 157 13.35 10.49 17.44
C PRO A 157 13.12 10.69 18.96
N ALA A 158 12.22 11.60 19.34
CA ALA A 158 11.87 11.85 20.74
C ALA A 158 10.90 10.81 21.33
N THR A 159 10.28 9.98 20.49
CA THR A 159 9.26 8.98 20.89
C THR A 159 9.73 7.54 20.73
N GLY A 160 10.94 7.30 20.14
CA GLY A 160 11.52 5.97 19.88
C GLY A 160 12.76 5.66 20.71
#